data_8a7bd69334edb30c3e4e234767f22668
#
_entry.id   8a7bd69334edb30c3e4e234767f22668
#
_cell.length_a   1.000
_cell.length_b   1.000
_cell.length_c   1.000
_cell.angle_alpha   90.00
_cell.angle_beta   90.00
_cell.angle_gamma   90.00
#
_symmetry.space_group_name_H-M   'P 1'
#
loop_
_entity.id
_entity.type
_entity.pdbx_description
1 polymer ?
#
loop_
_entity_poly.entity_id
_entity_poly.type
_entity_poly.pdbx_seq_one_letter_code
_entity_poly.pdbx_strand_id
1 'polypeptide(L)'
;LSDEIYSRQIFDNKEMPSFFNYPDLRERLIVLEGWSKAYSMTGWRLGWSFWPKELVPHVNKLLINSVSCVNAAAQYAGIAALDGPDDSINEMMEKFVVRRDLIYKGLNDLPGVECSLPGGAFYAFPKVIETGMNGTEFCKKAMHEAGVAIVPGTAFGKNCNDYVRFSFAASRDNISQALENIKKMLTK
;
A
#
# COMPACT_ATOMS: atom_id res chain seq x y z
N LEU A 1 14.27 -0.51 -11.35
CA LEU A 1 14.00 -0.66 -9.91
C LEU A 1 12.54 -1.05 -9.76
N SER A 2 12.28 -2.13 -9.01
CA SER A 2 10.96 -2.60 -8.62
C SER A 2 10.82 -2.53 -7.10
N ASP A 3 9.79 -1.85 -6.61
CA ASP A 3 9.40 -1.90 -5.21
C ASP A 3 8.29 -2.94 -5.06
N GLU A 4 8.63 -4.08 -4.45
CA GLU A 4 7.74 -5.23 -4.31
C GLU A 4 7.25 -5.42 -2.87
N ILE A 5 7.29 -4.36 -2.05
CA ILE A 5 6.93 -4.38 -0.62
C ILE A 5 5.52 -4.96 -0.32
N TYR A 6 4.65 -5.03 -1.31
CA TYR A 6 3.31 -5.63 -1.22
C TYR A 6 3.20 -7.02 -1.85
N SER A 7 4.33 -7.69 -2.13
CA SER A 7 4.39 -8.98 -2.82
C SER A 7 3.46 -10.05 -2.22
N ARG A 8 3.31 -10.07 -0.90
CA ARG A 8 2.45 -11.02 -0.17
C ARG A 8 1.05 -10.46 0.13
N GLN A 9 0.71 -9.27 -0.34
CA GLN A 9 -0.60 -8.65 -0.16
C GLN A 9 -1.34 -8.57 -1.50
N ILE A 10 -1.56 -9.73 -2.11
CA ILE A 10 -2.27 -9.91 -3.38
C ILE A 10 -3.58 -10.63 -3.10
N PHE A 11 -4.65 -10.19 -3.72
CA PHE A 11 -5.99 -10.71 -3.52
C PHE A 11 -6.41 -11.69 -4.63
N ASP A 12 -7.45 -12.47 -4.34
CA ASP A 12 -8.15 -13.33 -5.30
C ASP A 12 -7.25 -14.43 -5.89
N ASN A 13 -6.31 -14.95 -5.10
CA ASN A 13 -5.34 -15.99 -5.49
C ASN A 13 -4.53 -15.65 -6.76
N LYS A 14 -4.34 -14.35 -7.03
CA LYS A 14 -3.50 -13.90 -8.14
C LYS A 14 -2.02 -14.04 -7.76
N GLU A 15 -1.21 -14.32 -8.76
CA GLU A 15 0.24 -14.31 -8.58
C GLU A 15 0.78 -12.87 -8.59
N MET A 16 1.81 -12.62 -7.78
CA MET A 16 2.56 -11.37 -7.82
C MET A 16 3.34 -11.27 -9.14
N PRO A 17 3.12 -10.24 -9.96
CA PRO A 17 3.86 -10.03 -11.20
C PRO A 17 5.29 -9.51 -10.90
N SER A 18 6.14 -10.35 -10.30
CA SER A 18 7.51 -9.98 -9.92
C SER A 18 8.43 -9.90 -11.12
N PHE A 19 9.32 -8.91 -11.13
CA PHE A 19 10.40 -8.83 -12.12
C PHE A 19 11.46 -9.92 -11.95
N PHE A 20 11.50 -10.65 -10.84
CA PHE A 20 12.32 -11.86 -10.70
C PHE A 20 11.94 -12.97 -11.68
N ASN A 21 10.73 -12.96 -12.22
CA ASN A 21 10.26 -13.90 -13.23
C ASN A 21 10.91 -13.70 -14.62
N TYR A 22 11.73 -12.65 -14.78
CA TYR A 22 12.41 -12.29 -16.02
C TYR A 22 13.93 -12.42 -15.86
N PRO A 23 14.53 -13.61 -16.05
CA PRO A 23 15.96 -13.84 -15.83
C PRO A 23 16.89 -12.89 -16.60
N ASP A 24 16.50 -12.51 -17.81
CA ASP A 24 17.27 -11.62 -18.69
C ASP A 24 17.40 -10.17 -18.15
N LEU A 25 16.59 -9.82 -17.15
CA LEU A 25 16.66 -8.51 -16.51
C LEU A 25 17.57 -8.47 -15.28
N ARG A 26 18.03 -9.61 -14.77
CA ARG A 26 18.72 -9.70 -13.46
C ARG A 26 19.97 -8.82 -13.35
N GLU A 27 20.71 -8.64 -14.42
CA GLU A 27 21.94 -7.82 -14.43
C GLU A 27 21.67 -6.31 -14.30
N ARG A 28 20.41 -5.88 -14.43
CA ARG A 28 19.99 -4.47 -14.31
C ARG A 28 18.74 -4.30 -13.46
N LEU A 29 18.38 -5.34 -12.72
CA LEU A 29 17.23 -5.34 -11.82
C LEU A 29 17.66 -4.97 -10.41
N ILE A 30 16.96 -4.02 -9.83
CA ILE A 30 17.01 -3.71 -8.41
C ILE A 30 15.61 -3.97 -7.86
N VAL A 31 15.50 -4.82 -6.84
CA VAL A 31 14.22 -5.08 -6.14
C VAL A 31 14.33 -4.62 -4.71
N LEU A 32 13.30 -3.94 -4.25
CA LEU A 32 13.12 -3.55 -2.85
C LEU A 32 11.98 -4.38 -2.25
N GLU A 33 12.21 -4.92 -1.08
CA GLU A 33 11.25 -5.73 -0.33
C GLU A 33 11.46 -5.55 1.17
N GLY A 34 10.56 -6.04 2.01
CA GLY A 34 10.76 -5.96 3.45
C GLY A 34 9.60 -6.51 4.27
N TRP A 35 9.80 -6.47 5.57
CA TRP A 35 8.86 -7.04 6.55
C TRP A 35 7.72 -6.10 6.92
N SER A 36 7.82 -4.82 6.57
CA SER A 36 6.89 -3.78 7.04
C SER A 36 5.42 -4.09 6.75
N LYS A 37 5.10 -4.66 5.59
CA LYS A 37 3.72 -4.88 5.13
C LYS A 37 3.25 -6.30 5.36
N ALA A 38 3.93 -7.28 4.75
CA ALA A 38 3.56 -8.68 4.85
C ALA A 38 3.53 -9.20 6.29
N TYR A 39 4.48 -8.77 7.12
CA TYR A 39 4.62 -9.22 8.52
C TYR A 39 4.13 -8.21 9.54
N SER A 40 3.47 -7.11 9.12
CA SER A 40 3.01 -6.03 10.01
C SER A 40 4.13 -5.43 10.89
N MET A 41 5.38 -5.42 10.38
CA MET A 41 6.59 -5.03 11.11
C MET A 41 7.06 -3.61 10.75
N THR A 42 6.14 -2.66 10.59
CA THR A 42 6.47 -1.28 10.18
C THR A 42 7.44 -0.57 11.14
N GLY A 43 7.29 -0.78 12.43
CA GLY A 43 8.12 -0.18 13.49
C GLY A 43 9.51 -0.80 13.62
N TRP A 44 9.73 -2.00 13.10
CA TRP A 44 11.02 -2.70 13.18
C TRP A 44 12.08 -2.15 12.22
N ARG A 45 11.66 -1.37 11.22
CA ARG A 45 12.53 -0.73 10.22
C ARG A 45 13.45 -1.72 9.50
N LEU A 46 12.91 -2.83 9.05
CA LEU A 46 13.61 -3.94 8.42
C LEU A 46 13.16 -4.10 6.96
N GLY A 47 14.12 -4.11 6.06
CA GLY A 47 13.92 -4.34 4.63
C GLY A 47 15.16 -4.95 4.02
N TRP A 48 15.03 -5.44 2.81
CA TRP A 48 16.13 -5.96 2.02
C TRP A 48 16.01 -5.50 0.58
N SER A 49 17.10 -5.60 -0.15
CA SER A 49 17.13 -5.25 -1.56
C SER A 49 18.03 -6.20 -2.35
N PHE A 50 17.59 -6.52 -3.55
CA PHE A 50 18.40 -7.24 -4.51
C PHE A 50 19.07 -6.24 -5.46
N TRP A 51 20.33 -6.48 -5.77
CA TRP A 51 21.14 -5.61 -6.63
C TRP A 51 21.95 -6.43 -7.64
N PRO A 52 22.23 -5.87 -8.83
CA PRO A 52 23.27 -6.40 -9.71
C PRO A 52 24.59 -6.54 -8.96
N LYS A 53 25.29 -7.67 -9.16
CA LYS A 53 26.51 -8.02 -8.41
C LYS A 53 27.55 -6.91 -8.41
N GLU A 54 27.69 -6.22 -9.52
CA GLU A 54 28.67 -5.11 -9.70
C GLU A 54 28.36 -3.90 -8.83
N LEU A 55 27.09 -3.65 -8.49
CA LEU A 55 26.67 -2.53 -7.68
C LEU A 55 26.76 -2.80 -6.17
N VAL A 56 26.78 -4.06 -5.74
CA VAL A 56 26.75 -4.45 -4.32
C VAL A 56 27.86 -3.79 -3.49
N PRO A 57 29.14 -3.73 -3.93
CA PRO A 57 30.19 -3.06 -3.15
C PRO A 57 29.93 -1.55 -2.94
N HIS A 58 29.38 -0.90 -3.94
CA HIS A 58 29.04 0.53 -3.88
C HIS A 58 27.87 0.81 -2.94
N VAL A 59 26.83 -0.04 -3.04
CA VAL A 59 25.65 0.05 -2.14
C VAL A 59 26.04 -0.20 -0.69
N ASN A 60 26.85 -1.23 -0.43
CA ASN A 60 27.35 -1.51 0.91
C ASN A 60 28.13 -0.32 1.51
N LYS A 61 28.98 0.31 0.70
CA LYS A 61 29.70 1.51 1.15
C LYS A 61 28.74 2.66 1.50
N LEU A 62 27.69 2.87 0.72
CA LEU A 62 26.68 3.88 1.01
C LEU A 62 25.89 3.53 2.29
N LEU A 63 25.48 2.28 2.48
CA LEU A 63 24.74 1.83 3.64
C LEU A 63 25.54 1.99 4.93
N ILE A 64 26.81 1.58 4.93
CA ILE A 64 27.70 1.75 6.10
C ILE A 64 27.81 3.21 6.52
N ASN A 65 27.89 4.13 5.55
CA ASN A 65 28.08 5.56 5.83
C ASN A 65 26.76 6.33 6.04
N SER A 66 25.59 5.75 5.74
CA SER A 66 24.30 6.41 5.90
C SER A 66 23.51 5.87 7.11
N VAL A 67 23.43 4.55 7.27
CA VAL A 67 22.60 3.89 8.29
C VAL A 67 23.40 2.97 9.22
N SER A 68 24.70 2.81 8.97
CA SER A 68 25.62 1.90 9.68
C SER A 68 25.23 0.44 9.57
N CYS A 69 24.25 -0.02 10.36
CA CYS A 69 23.69 -1.36 10.26
C CYS A 69 22.24 -1.38 10.78
N VAL A 70 21.52 -2.42 10.39
CA VAL A 70 20.19 -2.70 10.95
C VAL A 70 20.32 -3.17 12.38
N ASN A 71 19.40 -2.76 13.24
CA ASN A 71 19.34 -3.20 14.64
C ASN A 71 19.40 -4.73 14.74
N ALA A 72 20.29 -5.28 15.59
CA ALA A 72 20.51 -6.72 15.70
C ALA A 72 19.25 -7.49 16.12
N ALA A 73 18.48 -6.98 17.08
CA ALA A 73 17.24 -7.62 17.50
C ALA A 73 16.23 -7.68 16.33
N ALA A 74 16.16 -6.64 15.51
CA ALA A 74 15.29 -6.62 14.32
C ALA A 74 15.71 -7.68 13.29
N GLN A 75 17.03 -7.92 13.10
CA GLN A 75 17.52 -8.97 12.21
C GLN A 75 17.07 -10.36 12.65
N TYR A 76 17.20 -10.69 13.95
CA TYR A 76 16.71 -11.96 14.51
C TYR A 76 15.19 -12.09 14.40
N ALA A 77 14.45 -11.01 14.64
CA ALA A 77 13.00 -11.00 14.43
C ALA A 77 12.62 -11.23 12.95
N GLY A 78 13.41 -10.68 12.03
CA GLY A 78 13.22 -10.90 10.58
C GLY A 78 13.45 -12.37 10.19
N ILE A 79 14.48 -13.00 10.72
CA ILE A 79 14.76 -14.44 10.51
C ILE A 79 13.58 -15.26 11.05
N ALA A 80 13.16 -15.01 12.28
CA ALA A 80 12.04 -15.73 12.89
C ALA A 80 10.72 -15.55 12.10
N ALA A 81 10.51 -14.37 11.50
CA ALA A 81 9.35 -14.12 10.64
C ALA A 81 9.39 -14.90 9.32
N LEU A 82 10.59 -15.09 8.74
CA LEU A 82 10.77 -15.88 7.50
C LEU A 82 10.69 -17.38 7.73
N ASP A 83 11.24 -17.86 8.84
CA ASP A 83 11.26 -19.28 9.19
C ASP A 83 9.97 -19.74 9.88
N GLY A 84 9.13 -18.79 10.31
CA GLY A 84 7.87 -19.06 11.00
C GLY A 84 6.74 -19.48 10.04
N PRO A 85 5.60 -19.94 10.59
CA PRO A 85 4.43 -20.28 9.81
C PRO A 85 3.76 -19.04 9.23
N ASP A 86 3.09 -19.21 8.07
CA ASP A 86 2.37 -18.13 7.38
C ASP A 86 0.97 -17.86 7.96
N ASP A 87 0.56 -18.53 9.04
CA ASP A 87 -0.79 -18.45 9.58
C ASP A 87 -1.22 -17.02 9.91
N SER A 88 -0.32 -16.24 10.54
CA SER A 88 -0.61 -14.83 10.88
C SER A 88 -0.75 -13.94 9.64
N ILE A 89 -0.02 -14.24 8.57
CA ILE A 89 -0.13 -13.51 7.28
C ILE A 89 -1.46 -13.86 6.63
N ASN A 90 -1.80 -15.14 6.59
CA ASN A 90 -3.06 -15.62 6.01
C ASN A 90 -4.27 -15.02 6.75
N GLU A 91 -4.28 -15.05 8.07
CA GLU A 91 -5.32 -14.41 8.89
C GLU A 91 -5.43 -12.88 8.63
N MET A 92 -4.29 -12.21 8.49
CA MET A 92 -4.27 -10.79 8.14
C MET A 92 -4.89 -10.56 6.75
N MET A 93 -4.52 -11.40 5.77
CA MET A 93 -5.03 -11.28 4.40
C MET A 93 -6.54 -11.52 4.32
N GLU A 94 -7.09 -12.49 5.06
CA GLU A 94 -8.54 -12.68 5.16
C GLU A 94 -9.26 -11.42 5.64
N LYS A 95 -8.71 -10.76 6.68
CA LYS A 95 -9.24 -9.49 7.18
C LYS A 95 -9.15 -8.37 6.15
N PHE A 96 -8.07 -8.34 5.35
CA PHE A 96 -7.92 -7.36 4.28
C PHE A 96 -8.88 -7.58 3.11
N VAL A 97 -9.19 -8.82 2.75
CA VAL A 97 -10.24 -9.12 1.76
C VAL A 97 -11.58 -8.49 2.18
N VAL A 98 -12.00 -8.72 3.43
CA VAL A 98 -13.26 -8.16 3.94
C VAL A 98 -13.25 -6.63 3.93
N ARG A 99 -12.13 -6.00 4.30
CA ARG A 99 -12.00 -4.53 4.30
C ARG A 99 -11.96 -3.95 2.88
N ARG A 100 -11.27 -4.64 1.96
CA ARG A 100 -11.24 -4.29 0.53
C ARG A 100 -12.64 -4.27 -0.05
N ASP A 101 -13.40 -5.34 0.17
CA ASP A 101 -14.75 -5.47 -0.39
C ASP A 101 -15.70 -4.42 0.21
N LEU A 102 -15.56 -4.14 1.51
CA LEU A 102 -16.31 -3.09 2.19
C LEU A 102 -16.04 -1.71 1.59
N ILE A 103 -14.76 -1.33 1.45
CA ILE A 103 -14.41 0.00 0.93
C ILE A 103 -14.72 0.11 -0.56
N TYR A 104 -14.48 -0.94 -1.35
CA TYR A 104 -14.81 -0.99 -2.78
C TYR A 104 -16.30 -0.75 -3.02
N LYS A 105 -17.15 -1.51 -2.34
CA LYS A 105 -18.59 -1.35 -2.43
C LYS A 105 -19.02 0.03 -1.95
N GLY A 106 -18.57 0.46 -0.77
CA GLY A 106 -18.96 1.72 -0.19
C GLY A 106 -18.55 2.93 -1.01
N LEU A 107 -17.37 2.91 -1.67
CA LEU A 107 -16.94 3.97 -2.58
C LEU A 107 -17.81 4.04 -3.83
N ASN A 108 -18.14 2.90 -4.44
CA ASN A 108 -19.00 2.88 -5.63
C ASN A 108 -20.49 3.17 -5.32
N ASP A 109 -20.91 3.12 -4.05
CA ASP A 109 -22.23 3.55 -3.58
C ASP A 109 -22.31 5.08 -3.32
N LEU A 110 -21.18 5.81 -3.45
CA LEU A 110 -21.12 7.27 -3.32
C LEU A 110 -21.45 7.96 -4.65
N PRO A 111 -22.23 9.05 -4.65
CA PRO A 111 -22.54 9.78 -5.88
C PRO A 111 -21.28 10.41 -6.49
N GLY A 112 -21.04 10.15 -7.78
CA GLY A 112 -19.90 10.70 -8.53
C GLY A 112 -18.54 10.10 -8.22
N VAL A 113 -18.48 8.97 -7.54
CA VAL A 113 -17.23 8.25 -7.22
C VAL A 113 -17.20 6.92 -7.96
N GLU A 114 -16.08 6.62 -8.60
CA GLU A 114 -15.84 5.38 -9.34
C GLU A 114 -14.54 4.73 -8.84
N CYS A 115 -14.61 3.50 -8.37
CA CYS A 115 -13.47 2.75 -7.85
C CYS A 115 -13.35 1.40 -8.55
N SER A 116 -12.15 1.09 -9.04
CA SER A 116 -11.80 -0.26 -9.48
C SER A 116 -11.50 -1.15 -8.27
N LEU A 117 -11.81 -2.45 -8.38
CA LEU A 117 -11.52 -3.42 -7.32
C LEU A 117 -10.00 -3.55 -7.11
N PRO A 118 -9.46 -3.24 -5.93
CA PRO A 118 -8.03 -3.39 -5.67
C PRO A 118 -7.57 -4.86 -5.77
N GLY A 119 -6.54 -5.10 -6.59
CA GLY A 119 -5.96 -6.44 -6.77
C GLY A 119 -4.87 -6.79 -5.75
N GLY A 120 -4.37 -5.80 -5.01
CA GLY A 120 -3.32 -5.99 -4.00
C GLY A 120 -3.13 -4.75 -3.12
N ALA A 121 -2.20 -4.80 -2.18
CA ALA A 121 -1.93 -3.80 -1.15
C ALA A 121 -3.16 -3.53 -0.27
N PHE A 122 -3.24 -2.37 0.38
CA PHE A 122 -4.39 -1.96 1.19
C PHE A 122 -4.86 -0.54 0.84
N TYR A 123 -4.82 -0.21 -0.46
CA TYR A 123 -5.27 1.08 -0.97
C TYR A 123 -6.37 0.93 -2.01
N ALA A 124 -7.35 1.83 -1.96
CA ALA A 124 -8.30 2.08 -3.03
C ALA A 124 -7.97 3.43 -3.67
N PHE A 125 -8.11 3.53 -4.99
CA PHE A 125 -7.73 4.72 -5.77
C PHE A 125 -8.90 5.16 -6.68
N PRO A 126 -10.01 5.64 -6.09
CA PRO A 126 -11.19 6.04 -6.82
C PRO A 126 -10.99 7.34 -7.59
N LYS A 127 -11.69 7.45 -8.72
CA LYS A 127 -11.94 8.67 -9.46
C LYS A 127 -13.08 9.44 -8.78
N VAL A 128 -12.92 10.76 -8.60
CA VAL A 128 -13.88 11.60 -7.87
C VAL A 128 -14.37 12.80 -8.68
N ILE A 129 -13.90 12.99 -9.90
CA ILE A 129 -14.19 14.19 -10.71
C ILE A 129 -15.69 14.39 -10.96
N GLU A 130 -16.46 13.33 -11.07
CA GLU A 130 -17.91 13.40 -11.28
C GLU A 130 -18.67 13.92 -10.03
N THR A 131 -17.97 14.11 -8.89
CA THR A 131 -18.52 14.83 -7.73
C THR A 131 -18.51 16.35 -7.92
N GLY A 132 -17.96 16.86 -9.03
CA GLY A 132 -17.74 18.28 -9.30
C GLY A 132 -16.46 18.83 -8.63
N MET A 133 -15.62 17.98 -8.04
CA MET A 133 -14.37 18.35 -7.37
C MET A 133 -13.20 17.58 -7.96
N ASN A 134 -12.04 18.23 -8.09
CA ASN A 134 -10.78 17.50 -8.30
C ASN A 134 -10.31 16.81 -6.99
N GLY A 135 -9.31 15.91 -7.09
CA GLY A 135 -8.83 15.14 -5.95
C GLY A 135 -8.34 15.99 -4.77
N THR A 136 -7.73 17.14 -5.03
CA THR A 136 -7.25 18.05 -3.97
C THR A 136 -8.40 18.72 -3.25
N GLU A 137 -9.41 19.19 -3.97
CA GLU A 137 -10.61 19.80 -3.41
C GLU A 137 -11.41 18.78 -2.61
N PHE A 138 -11.58 17.58 -3.17
CA PHE A 138 -12.25 16.47 -2.49
C PHE A 138 -11.56 16.12 -1.17
N CYS A 139 -10.21 16.00 -1.15
CA CYS A 139 -9.45 15.73 0.07
C CYS A 139 -9.64 16.82 1.14
N LYS A 140 -9.58 18.09 0.75
CA LYS A 140 -9.80 19.22 1.67
C LYS A 140 -11.20 19.16 2.28
N LYS A 141 -12.22 18.99 1.46
CA LYS A 141 -13.62 18.91 1.91
C LYS A 141 -13.85 17.67 2.78
N ALA A 142 -13.32 16.51 2.40
CA ALA A 142 -13.39 15.28 3.20
C ALA A 142 -12.76 15.47 4.60
N MET A 143 -11.61 16.14 4.68
CA MET A 143 -10.95 16.45 5.96
C MET A 143 -11.80 17.36 6.83
N HIS A 144 -12.30 18.47 6.29
CA HIS A 144 -12.97 19.52 7.07
C HIS A 144 -14.42 19.18 7.42
N GLU A 145 -15.16 18.55 6.50
CA GLU A 145 -16.60 18.32 6.68
C GLU A 145 -16.94 16.89 7.08
N ALA A 146 -16.13 15.91 6.66
CA ALA A 146 -16.35 14.49 6.96
C ALA A 146 -15.39 13.93 8.03
N GLY A 147 -14.33 14.65 8.39
CA GLY A 147 -13.30 14.17 9.33
C GLY A 147 -12.48 13.00 8.77
N VAL A 148 -12.35 12.90 7.45
CA VAL A 148 -11.67 11.79 6.77
C VAL A 148 -10.41 12.27 6.09
N ALA A 149 -9.24 11.78 6.57
CA ALA A 149 -7.94 12.07 6.00
C ALA A 149 -7.62 11.10 4.86
N ILE A 150 -7.49 11.61 3.64
CA ILE A 150 -7.13 10.88 2.43
C ILE A 150 -6.09 11.64 1.64
N VAL A 151 -5.44 10.99 0.68
CA VAL A 151 -4.33 11.59 -0.08
C VAL A 151 -4.79 11.93 -1.50
N PRO A 152 -4.56 13.17 -1.98
CA PRO A 152 -4.90 13.54 -3.35
C PRO A 152 -4.04 12.77 -4.36
N GLY A 153 -4.66 12.41 -5.48
CA GLY A 153 -4.00 11.64 -6.54
C GLY A 153 -2.77 12.34 -7.13
N THR A 154 -2.72 13.67 -7.10
CA THR A 154 -1.56 14.47 -7.56
C THR A 154 -0.26 14.12 -6.84
N ALA A 155 -0.32 13.55 -5.64
CA ALA A 155 0.85 13.02 -4.92
C ALA A 155 1.47 11.79 -5.62
N PHE A 156 0.76 11.15 -6.55
CA PHE A 156 1.17 9.93 -7.25
C PHE A 156 1.44 10.16 -8.75
N GLY A 157 1.18 11.36 -9.26
CA GLY A 157 1.47 11.71 -10.65
C GLY A 157 0.60 12.84 -11.18
N LYS A 158 1.11 13.55 -12.19
CA LYS A 158 0.44 14.73 -12.78
C LYS A 158 -0.93 14.40 -13.38
N ASN A 159 -1.10 13.17 -13.89
CA ASN A 159 -2.35 12.72 -14.54
C ASN A 159 -3.39 12.18 -13.54
N CYS A 160 -3.11 12.22 -12.24
CA CYS A 160 -3.98 11.69 -11.20
C CYS A 160 -4.78 12.79 -10.47
N ASN A 161 -4.97 13.95 -11.09
CA ASN A 161 -5.70 15.07 -10.48
C ASN A 161 -7.16 14.74 -10.13
N ASP A 162 -7.77 13.83 -10.88
CA ASP A 162 -9.17 13.41 -10.70
C ASP A 162 -9.36 12.29 -9.66
N TYR A 163 -8.27 11.86 -9.04
CA TYR A 163 -8.24 10.69 -8.16
C TYR A 163 -7.87 11.07 -6.73
N VAL A 164 -8.25 10.18 -5.80
CA VAL A 164 -7.80 10.22 -4.40
C VAL A 164 -7.40 8.83 -3.94
N ARG A 165 -6.51 8.74 -2.94
CA ARG A 165 -6.13 7.45 -2.35
C ARG A 165 -6.71 7.30 -0.95
N PHE A 166 -7.48 6.24 -0.77
CA PHE A 166 -7.90 5.73 0.53
C PHE A 166 -6.98 4.61 0.99
N SER A 167 -6.74 4.52 2.30
CA SER A 167 -6.16 3.34 2.92
C SER A 167 -7.26 2.58 3.66
N PHE A 168 -7.37 1.27 3.43
CA PHE A 168 -8.26 0.41 4.21
C PHE A 168 -7.53 -0.42 5.27
N ALA A 169 -6.30 -0.01 5.64
CA ALA A 169 -5.60 -0.52 6.81
C ALA A 169 -6.17 0.10 8.10
N ALA A 170 -7.48 0.00 8.29
CA ALA A 170 -8.25 0.53 9.41
C ALA A 170 -9.28 -0.50 9.88
N SER A 171 -9.94 -0.27 11.01
CA SER A 171 -11.04 -1.13 11.46
C SER A 171 -12.24 -1.04 10.49
N ARG A 172 -13.05 -2.08 10.44
CA ARG A 172 -14.29 -2.09 9.62
C ARG A 172 -15.22 -0.95 10.01
N ASP A 173 -15.34 -0.67 11.30
CA ASP A 173 -16.20 0.40 11.83
C ASP A 173 -15.70 1.78 11.36
N ASN A 174 -14.38 2.02 11.42
CA ASN A 174 -13.79 3.27 10.92
C ASN A 174 -13.99 3.43 9.40
N ILE A 175 -13.86 2.36 8.62
CA ILE A 175 -14.11 2.39 7.18
C ILE A 175 -15.59 2.73 6.91
N SER A 176 -16.51 2.05 7.58
CA SER A 176 -17.95 2.30 7.44
C SER A 176 -18.33 3.71 7.83
N GLN A 177 -17.81 4.20 8.96
CA GLN A 177 -18.07 5.56 9.44
C GLN A 177 -17.52 6.61 8.47
N ALA A 178 -16.31 6.40 7.94
CA ALA A 178 -15.72 7.30 6.95
C ALA A 178 -16.57 7.40 5.68
N LEU A 179 -17.04 6.27 5.16
CA LEU A 179 -17.90 6.20 3.98
C LEU A 179 -19.24 6.91 4.23
N GLU A 180 -19.85 6.70 5.39
CA GLU A 180 -21.11 7.36 5.77
C GLU A 180 -20.93 8.89 5.86
N ASN A 181 -19.84 9.35 6.48
CA ASN A 181 -19.53 10.77 6.63
C ASN A 181 -19.31 11.43 5.26
N ILE A 182 -18.56 10.78 4.35
CA ILE A 182 -18.34 11.25 2.99
C ILE A 182 -19.67 11.31 2.22
N LYS A 183 -20.52 10.30 2.37
CA LYS A 183 -21.84 10.29 1.74
C LYS A 183 -22.67 11.51 2.17
N LYS A 184 -22.71 11.79 3.48
CA LYS A 184 -23.40 13.00 4.02
C LYS A 184 -22.80 14.30 3.48
N MET A 185 -21.47 14.36 3.30
CA MET A 185 -20.77 15.52 2.70
C MET A 185 -21.16 15.75 1.25
N LEU A 186 -21.34 14.69 0.47
CA LEU A 186 -21.66 14.75 -0.97
C LEU A 186 -23.15 15.02 -1.24
N THR A 187 -24.03 14.78 -0.28
CA THR A 187 -25.48 14.91 -0.43
C THR A 187 -26.06 16.20 0.20
N LYS A 188 -25.22 17.04 0.78
CA LYS A 188 -25.55 18.40 1.23
C LYS A 188 -25.52 19.38 0.06
#